data_cc4b6880e9c812393a4d4fee5012da60
#
_entry.id   cc4b6880e9c812393a4d4fee5012da60
#
_cell.length_a   1.000
_cell.length_b   1.000
_cell.length_c   1.000
_cell.angle_alpha   90.00
_cell.angle_beta   90.00
_cell.angle_gamma   90.00
#
_symmetry.space_group_name_H-M   'P 1'
#
loop_
_entity.id
_entity.type
_entity.pdbx_description
1 polymer ?
#
loop_
_entity_poly.entity_id
_entity_poly.type
_entity_poly.pdbx_seq_one_letter_code
_entity_poly.pdbx_strand_id
1 'polypeptide(L)'
;MMLAFTQALPKFNKAVGESDLRQSTFFKFAVISRISYVGTVAVLAGSMVVPAFSQAPEGRQRGAAAEAPAAKEDQGTPIPPETNSVTKHDWTAGGQTVHYTATAGNLLIRDDQDKANGSIFYVAYTEDGADAKSRPVTFFYNGGPGSATIWLHMGSLGPVRVVTQSPEATGPAPFEWIQNPQSLIDKSDLVFIDAPLCGFSRAVGKGTAKDFAGTDQDIHAFEKFIVRYITVNQRWNSPKFLFGESYGTTRSAGLVAALQNDGIEFNGVTLLSSILNYNRRAPGLDYEAIGYLPSYAAIAYHHKKVKTNLSMAEWVQQARLFARGPYTEALQQGDKLPAAEFDAMAAKVAAITGLSVEYVKESKLRISATRFRKELLRGDERTLGRYDARFMGWDPDSAGENPGYDPSDTGISGVYVGAFHDYIQRELKYMSQEPYYLSGPGLNQVWDFKHRPAGVFAGGGGGGRGGEQNEPDVAVDLSDAIRKNPHLHVFSANGYFDLATPFFSTEFDLSHMDLPPNLVGNVQFGYYPAGHMVYLNVEALKELKADMAKFYAQAQQH
;
A
#
# COMPACT_ATOMS: atom_id res chain seq x y z
N MET A 1 -24.99 19.40 46.45
CA MET A 1 -24.19 20.36 47.20
C MET A 1 -23.21 20.98 46.22
N MET A 2 -23.58 22.18 45.76
CA MET A 2 -22.82 22.99 44.79
C MET A 2 -21.58 23.58 45.44
N LEU A 3 -20.49 23.65 44.72
CA LEU A 3 -19.47 24.68 44.90
C LEU A 3 -18.78 24.94 43.55
N ALA A 4 -19.09 26.12 43.02
CA ALA A 4 -18.46 26.75 41.90
C ALA A 4 -17.14 27.41 42.35
N PHE A 5 -16.13 27.36 41.46
CA PHE A 5 -14.98 28.27 41.54
C PHE A 5 -14.75 28.91 40.16
N THR A 6 -15.09 30.19 40.13
CA THR A 6 -14.78 31.16 39.07
C THR A 6 -13.49 31.89 39.46
N GLN A 7 -12.51 31.98 38.58
CA GLN A 7 -11.45 33.01 38.58
C GLN A 7 -10.98 33.17 37.14
N ALA A 8 -11.31 34.20 36.41
CA ALA A 8 -10.78 35.57 36.33
C ALA A 8 -9.57 35.67 35.39
N LEU A 9 -9.81 36.11 34.16
CA LEU A 9 -8.83 36.61 33.18
C LEU A 9 -8.42 38.04 33.52
N PRO A 10 -7.18 38.48 33.30
CA PRO A 10 -6.87 39.91 33.21
C PRO A 10 -6.91 40.38 31.77
N LYS A 11 -7.67 41.44 31.55
CA LYS A 11 -7.65 42.30 30.36
C LYS A 11 -6.38 43.14 30.35
N PHE A 12 -5.71 43.25 29.22
CA PHE A 12 -4.81 44.36 28.97
C PHE A 12 -5.34 45.26 27.84
N ASN A 13 -5.31 46.55 28.14
CA ASN A 13 -5.92 47.63 27.41
C ASN A 13 -4.99 48.21 26.32
N LYS A 14 -5.64 48.84 25.32
CA LYS A 14 -5.10 49.66 24.23
C LYS A 14 -4.32 50.88 24.68
N ALA A 15 -3.37 51.33 23.85
CA ALA A 15 -3.09 52.71 23.40
C ALA A 15 -2.10 52.63 22.22
N VAL A 16 -2.49 52.96 21.00
CA VAL A 16 -2.56 54.23 20.27
C VAL A 16 -1.20 54.86 20.00
N GLY A 17 -0.86 55.00 18.71
CA GLY A 17 0.25 55.79 18.18
C GLY A 17 0.33 55.71 16.66
N GLU A 18 -0.48 56.54 15.95
CA GLU A 18 -0.30 56.88 14.53
C GLU A 18 0.85 57.87 14.35
N SER A 19 1.58 57.73 13.28
CA SER A 19 2.24 58.70 12.39
C SER A 19 3.52 58.05 11.82
N ASP A 20 3.92 58.05 10.58
CA ASP A 20 3.81 58.99 9.48
C ASP A 20 4.12 58.28 8.15
N LEU A 21 3.43 58.74 7.13
CA LEU A 21 3.70 58.48 5.71
C LEU A 21 4.94 59.24 5.25
N ARG A 22 5.82 58.63 4.40
CA ARG A 22 6.21 59.11 3.07
C ARG A 22 7.52 58.59 2.55
N GLN A 23 7.43 58.34 1.25
CA GLN A 23 8.47 58.39 0.18
C GLN A 23 9.27 57.12 -0.11
N SER A 24 8.89 56.43 -1.11
CA SER A 24 9.28 56.46 -2.54
C SER A 24 10.77 56.31 -2.78
N THR A 25 11.15 55.20 -3.42
CA THR A 25 12.09 55.30 -4.56
C THR A 25 11.98 54.03 -5.43
N PHE A 26 11.63 54.25 -6.70
CA PHE A 26 11.72 53.32 -7.80
C PHE A 26 13.20 53.01 -8.06
N PHE A 27 13.54 51.71 -8.26
CA PHE A 27 14.72 51.36 -9.06
C PHE A 27 14.30 50.33 -10.11
N LYS A 28 14.27 50.83 -11.36
CA LYS A 28 14.38 50.05 -12.59
C LYS A 28 15.83 49.68 -12.82
N PHE A 29 16.10 48.41 -13.11
CA PHE A 29 17.27 48.01 -13.89
C PHE A 29 16.85 46.87 -14.80
N ALA A 30 16.93 47.09 -15.94
CA ALA A 30 17.56 46.96 -17.21
C ALA A 30 18.09 45.55 -17.50
N VAL A 31 17.58 45.07 -18.61
CA VAL A 31 17.94 43.89 -19.40
C VAL A 31 19.39 44.01 -19.87
N ILE A 32 20.21 42.97 -19.69
CA ILE A 32 21.42 42.73 -20.50
C ILE A 32 21.50 41.26 -20.87
N SER A 33 21.26 41.02 -22.09
CA SER A 33 21.92 40.32 -23.20
C SER A 33 22.93 39.20 -22.91
N ARG A 34 22.59 38.05 -23.46
CA ARG A 34 23.37 36.98 -24.11
C ARG A 34 24.90 37.05 -24.04
N ILE A 35 25.50 35.95 -23.58
CA ILE A 35 26.79 35.46 -24.11
C ILE A 35 26.68 33.96 -24.34
N SER A 36 26.86 33.57 -25.60
CA SER A 36 27.00 32.19 -26.07
C SER A 36 28.43 31.73 -25.81
N TYR A 37 28.59 30.54 -25.19
CA TYR A 37 29.85 29.81 -25.23
C TYR A 37 29.70 28.60 -26.15
N VAL A 38 30.38 28.67 -27.30
CA VAL A 38 30.63 27.56 -28.21
C VAL A 38 31.83 26.80 -27.68
N GLY A 39 31.62 25.60 -27.19
CA GLY A 39 32.67 24.66 -26.86
C GLY A 39 32.85 23.64 -27.98
N THR A 40 33.99 23.76 -28.64
CA THR A 40 34.44 22.88 -29.73
C THR A 40 34.80 21.49 -29.16
N VAL A 41 34.10 20.44 -29.59
CA VAL A 41 34.51 19.06 -29.36
C VAL A 41 35.22 18.57 -30.63
N ALA A 42 36.49 18.24 -30.50
CA ALA A 42 37.31 17.62 -31.53
C ALA A 42 36.91 16.15 -31.72
N VAL A 43 36.48 15.81 -32.92
CA VAL A 43 36.24 14.43 -33.36
C VAL A 43 37.51 13.89 -33.99
N LEU A 44 38.11 12.88 -33.40
CA LEU A 44 39.18 12.09 -34.01
C LEU A 44 38.53 11.07 -34.98
N ALA A 45 38.69 11.34 -36.27
CA ALA A 45 38.34 10.44 -37.35
C ALA A 45 39.46 9.40 -37.54
N GLY A 46 39.17 8.15 -37.24
CA GLY A 46 39.98 7.00 -37.64
C GLY A 46 39.55 6.50 -39.03
N SER A 47 40.43 6.63 -39.99
CA SER A 47 40.23 6.19 -41.37
C SER A 47 40.31 4.67 -41.49
N MET A 48 39.26 4.02 -42.01
CA MET A 48 39.37 2.67 -42.60
C MET A 48 39.05 2.73 -44.10
N VAL A 49 40.01 2.21 -44.81
CA VAL A 49 40.08 2.12 -46.28
C VAL A 49 39.01 1.17 -46.84
N VAL A 50 38.28 1.63 -47.81
CA VAL A 50 37.38 0.81 -48.66
C VAL A 50 38.05 0.67 -50.05
N PRO A 51 38.20 -0.53 -50.60
CA PRO A 51 38.51 -0.65 -52.01
C PRO A 51 37.23 -0.63 -52.85
N ALA A 52 37.22 0.30 -53.83
CA ALA A 52 36.22 0.36 -54.88
C ALA A 52 36.47 -0.73 -55.91
N PHE A 53 35.42 -1.40 -56.37
CA PHE A 53 35.37 -2.00 -57.70
C PHE A 53 34.08 -1.65 -58.40
N SER A 54 34.27 -1.17 -59.62
CA SER A 54 33.30 -0.68 -60.57
C SER A 54 32.61 -1.79 -61.34
N GLN A 55 31.48 -1.50 -61.83
CA GLN A 55 30.88 -1.65 -63.18
C GLN A 55 29.49 -2.26 -63.15
N ALA A 56 28.54 -1.46 -63.67
CA ALA A 56 27.23 -1.90 -64.10
C ALA A 56 27.32 -2.58 -65.47
N PRO A 57 26.34 -3.42 -65.81
CA PRO A 57 25.66 -3.23 -67.07
C PRO A 57 24.15 -3.12 -66.96
N GLU A 58 23.61 -2.36 -67.86
CA GLU A 58 22.20 -2.06 -68.12
C GLU A 58 21.37 -3.28 -68.51
N GLY A 59 20.10 -3.21 -68.11
CA GLY A 59 19.00 -3.76 -68.87
C GLY A 59 18.45 -5.09 -68.40
N ARG A 60 17.29 -5.04 -67.67
CA ARG A 60 16.14 -5.92 -67.99
C ARG A 60 14.92 -5.60 -67.12
N GLN A 61 13.86 -5.32 -67.84
CA GLN A 61 12.45 -5.61 -67.61
C GLN A 61 11.85 -5.39 -66.20
N ARG A 62 10.87 -4.49 -66.17
CA ARG A 62 9.82 -4.37 -65.14
C ARG A 62 9.15 -5.74 -64.93
N GLY A 63 9.53 -6.42 -63.87
CA GLY A 63 8.78 -7.50 -63.25
C GLY A 63 7.78 -6.89 -62.28
N ALA A 64 6.57 -7.42 -62.26
CA ALA A 64 5.49 -7.05 -61.36
C ALA A 64 5.96 -6.95 -59.91
N ALA A 65 5.57 -5.89 -59.23
CA ALA A 65 5.78 -5.75 -57.77
C ALA A 65 5.12 -6.95 -57.10
N ALA A 66 5.97 -7.81 -56.48
CA ALA A 66 5.47 -8.79 -55.53
C ALA A 66 4.85 -8.00 -54.37
N GLU A 67 3.57 -8.22 -54.12
CA GLU A 67 2.90 -7.76 -52.90
C GLU A 67 3.77 -8.17 -51.72
N ALA A 68 4.17 -7.20 -50.88
CA ALA A 68 4.76 -7.46 -49.61
C ALA A 68 3.80 -8.38 -48.81
N PRO A 69 4.30 -9.44 -48.16
CA PRO A 69 3.45 -10.28 -47.32
C PRO A 69 2.68 -9.35 -46.39
N ALA A 70 1.36 -9.43 -46.38
CA ALA A 70 0.51 -8.74 -45.45
C ALA A 70 1.09 -8.98 -44.04
N ALA A 71 1.37 -7.89 -43.31
CA ALA A 71 1.80 -7.98 -41.94
C ALA A 71 0.80 -8.91 -41.24
N LYS A 72 1.30 -10.00 -40.65
CA LYS A 72 0.48 -10.88 -39.82
C LYS A 72 -0.19 -9.97 -38.82
N GLU A 73 -1.51 -9.90 -38.83
CA GLU A 73 -2.26 -9.22 -37.79
C GLU A 73 -1.77 -9.79 -36.46
N ASP A 74 -1.36 -8.91 -35.57
CA ASP A 74 -1.02 -9.28 -34.20
C ASP A 74 -2.28 -9.87 -33.55
N GLN A 75 -2.37 -11.20 -33.47
CA GLN A 75 -3.54 -11.91 -32.99
C GLN A 75 -3.71 -11.79 -31.46
N GLY A 76 -2.75 -11.14 -30.78
CA GLY A 76 -2.75 -11.00 -29.33
C GLY A 76 -2.60 -12.33 -28.58
N THR A 77 -2.70 -12.29 -27.26
CA THR A 77 -2.68 -13.47 -26.40
C THR A 77 -4.04 -14.19 -26.43
N PRO A 78 -4.10 -15.54 -26.46
CA PRO A 78 -5.39 -16.25 -26.42
C PRO A 78 -6.26 -15.81 -25.26
N ILE A 79 -7.57 -15.67 -25.49
CA ILE A 79 -8.56 -15.35 -24.46
C ILE A 79 -9.07 -16.67 -23.89
N PRO A 80 -8.78 -16.99 -22.60
CA PRO A 80 -9.28 -18.22 -21.99
C PRO A 80 -10.79 -18.12 -21.73
N PRO A 81 -11.52 -19.24 -21.68
CA PRO A 81 -12.88 -19.23 -21.18
C PRO A 81 -12.91 -18.86 -19.68
N GLU A 82 -14.02 -18.29 -19.22
CA GLU A 82 -14.31 -18.19 -17.79
C GLU A 82 -14.62 -19.59 -17.25
N THR A 83 -13.77 -20.08 -16.35
CA THR A 83 -13.88 -21.41 -15.76
C THR A 83 -13.83 -21.34 -14.25
N ASN A 84 -14.61 -22.20 -13.59
CA ASN A 84 -14.67 -22.27 -12.14
C ASN A 84 -14.54 -23.70 -11.65
N SER A 85 -13.79 -23.91 -10.59
CA SER A 85 -13.88 -25.08 -9.72
C SER A 85 -14.75 -24.71 -8.53
N VAL A 86 -15.79 -25.50 -8.28
CA VAL A 86 -16.78 -25.26 -7.23
C VAL A 86 -16.77 -26.44 -6.26
N THR A 87 -16.53 -26.17 -4.98
CA THR A 87 -16.45 -27.19 -3.92
C THR A 87 -17.28 -26.77 -2.71
N LYS A 88 -17.75 -27.74 -1.92
CA LYS A 88 -18.56 -27.52 -0.71
C LYS A 88 -17.73 -27.82 0.53
N HIS A 89 -17.87 -26.98 1.53
CA HIS A 89 -17.10 -27.05 2.77
C HIS A 89 -17.92 -26.62 3.97
N ASP A 90 -17.42 -26.97 5.15
CA ASP A 90 -17.96 -26.54 6.43
C ASP A 90 -16.86 -25.78 7.21
N TRP A 91 -17.24 -24.67 7.82
CA TRP A 91 -16.40 -23.97 8.78
C TRP A 91 -17.07 -24.00 10.14
N THR A 92 -16.33 -24.39 11.18
CA THR A 92 -16.86 -24.50 12.54
C THR A 92 -15.92 -23.81 13.53
N ALA A 93 -16.43 -22.79 14.22
CA ALA A 93 -15.73 -22.12 15.30
C ALA A 93 -16.72 -21.50 16.29
N GLY A 94 -16.34 -21.42 17.57
CA GLY A 94 -17.17 -20.81 18.61
C GLY A 94 -18.56 -21.45 18.78
N GLY A 95 -18.73 -22.73 18.43
CA GLY A 95 -20.01 -23.43 18.48
C GLY A 95 -20.97 -23.15 17.31
N GLN A 96 -20.51 -22.38 16.31
CA GLN A 96 -21.27 -22.11 15.07
C GLN A 96 -20.67 -22.90 13.92
N THR A 97 -21.52 -23.45 13.04
CA THR A 97 -21.12 -24.04 11.76
C THR A 97 -21.68 -23.21 10.62
N VAL A 98 -20.84 -22.87 9.66
CA VAL A 98 -21.21 -22.22 8.40
C VAL A 98 -20.93 -23.18 7.27
N HIS A 99 -21.98 -23.59 6.54
CA HIS A 99 -21.86 -24.34 5.29
C HIS A 99 -21.59 -23.36 4.16
N TYR A 100 -20.53 -23.57 3.38
CA TYR A 100 -20.16 -22.63 2.33
C TYR A 100 -19.69 -23.29 1.06
N THR A 101 -19.84 -22.56 -0.02
CA THR A 101 -19.31 -22.91 -1.34
C THR A 101 -18.01 -22.13 -1.57
N ALA A 102 -16.95 -22.84 -1.93
CA ALA A 102 -15.71 -22.22 -2.44
C ALA A 102 -15.71 -22.28 -3.97
N THR A 103 -15.47 -21.15 -4.61
CA THR A 103 -15.35 -21.00 -6.07
C THR A 103 -13.99 -20.44 -6.41
N ALA A 104 -13.14 -21.25 -7.05
CA ALA A 104 -11.84 -20.80 -7.57
C ALA A 104 -11.91 -20.73 -9.10
N GLY A 105 -11.63 -19.57 -9.69
CA GLY A 105 -11.79 -19.40 -11.13
C GLY A 105 -11.34 -18.05 -11.62
N ASN A 106 -11.73 -17.71 -12.85
CA ASN A 106 -11.41 -16.44 -13.48
C ASN A 106 -12.64 -15.76 -14.05
N LEU A 107 -12.60 -14.41 -14.04
CA LEU A 107 -13.53 -13.55 -14.78
C LEU A 107 -12.74 -12.70 -15.77
N LEU A 108 -13.32 -12.48 -16.96
CA LEU A 108 -12.77 -11.61 -17.96
C LEU A 108 -13.18 -10.16 -17.69
N ILE A 109 -12.21 -9.26 -17.64
CA ILE A 109 -12.44 -7.82 -17.71
C ILE A 109 -12.21 -7.33 -19.14
N ARG A 110 -12.82 -6.18 -19.46
CA ARG A 110 -12.88 -5.67 -20.83
C ARG A 110 -12.36 -4.24 -20.91
N ASP A 111 -11.75 -3.91 -22.01
CA ASP A 111 -11.36 -2.53 -22.34
C ASP A 111 -12.59 -1.66 -22.69
N ASP A 112 -12.35 -0.39 -23.00
CA ASP A 112 -13.41 0.58 -23.32
C ASP A 112 -14.07 0.32 -24.68
N GLN A 113 -13.56 -0.62 -25.48
CA GLN A 113 -14.17 -1.12 -26.70
C GLN A 113 -14.90 -2.45 -26.51
N ASP A 114 -15.18 -2.83 -25.25
CA ASP A 114 -15.82 -4.08 -24.83
C ASP A 114 -15.08 -5.36 -25.28
N LYS A 115 -13.76 -5.28 -25.45
CA LYS A 115 -12.91 -6.44 -25.78
C LYS A 115 -12.22 -6.94 -24.52
N ALA A 116 -12.22 -8.26 -24.32
CA ALA A 116 -11.51 -8.87 -23.22
C ALA A 116 -10.00 -8.56 -23.30
N ASN A 117 -9.46 -7.92 -22.26
CA ASN A 117 -8.06 -7.54 -22.14
C ASN A 117 -7.38 -8.08 -20.88
N GLY A 118 -8.14 -8.56 -19.89
CA GLY A 118 -7.64 -9.19 -18.68
C GLY A 118 -8.47 -10.41 -18.29
N SER A 119 -7.80 -11.46 -17.80
CA SER A 119 -8.38 -12.61 -17.12
C SER A 119 -7.95 -12.54 -15.67
N ILE A 120 -8.87 -12.25 -14.76
CA ILE A 120 -8.61 -12.00 -13.35
C ILE A 120 -9.01 -13.23 -12.54
N PHE A 121 -8.03 -13.82 -11.87
CA PHE A 121 -8.24 -14.96 -10.98
C PHE A 121 -8.76 -14.51 -9.62
N TYR A 122 -9.69 -15.30 -9.07
CA TYR A 122 -10.23 -15.08 -7.74
C TYR A 122 -10.58 -16.40 -7.04
N VAL A 123 -10.64 -16.34 -5.72
CA VAL A 123 -11.26 -17.38 -4.89
C VAL A 123 -12.35 -16.73 -4.04
N ALA A 124 -13.59 -17.21 -4.20
CA ALA A 124 -14.73 -16.74 -3.42
C ALA A 124 -15.22 -17.83 -2.47
N TYR A 125 -15.59 -17.42 -1.24
CA TYR A 125 -16.21 -18.26 -0.22
C TYR A 125 -17.57 -17.65 0.11
N THR A 126 -18.65 -18.36 -0.20
CA THR A 126 -20.03 -17.88 -0.06
C THR A 126 -20.85 -18.80 0.84
N GLU A 127 -21.51 -18.25 1.87
CA GLU A 127 -22.38 -19.01 2.75
C GLU A 127 -23.58 -19.56 2.00
N ASP A 128 -23.84 -20.88 2.15
CA ASP A 128 -24.93 -21.56 1.47
C ASP A 128 -26.28 -21.13 2.04
N GLY A 129 -27.20 -20.77 1.15
CA GLY A 129 -28.58 -20.42 1.53
C GLY A 129 -28.72 -19.03 2.18
N ALA A 130 -27.66 -18.25 2.32
CA ALA A 130 -27.74 -16.89 2.85
C ALA A 130 -28.47 -15.93 1.87
N ASP A 131 -29.26 -14.99 2.43
CA ASP A 131 -29.92 -13.97 1.62
C ASP A 131 -28.89 -12.91 1.17
N ALA A 132 -28.68 -12.77 -0.12
CA ALA A 132 -27.73 -11.84 -0.72
C ALA A 132 -27.99 -10.37 -0.34
N LYS A 133 -29.22 -9.98 0.02
CA LYS A 133 -29.54 -8.59 0.41
C LYS A 133 -29.04 -8.22 1.79
N SER A 134 -29.01 -9.18 2.71
CA SER A 134 -28.54 -8.96 4.09
C SER A 134 -27.11 -9.44 4.30
N ARG A 135 -26.61 -10.36 3.47
CA ARG A 135 -25.28 -10.92 3.55
C ARG A 135 -24.23 -10.01 2.92
N PRO A 136 -23.24 -9.48 3.66
CA PRO A 136 -22.16 -8.71 3.08
C PRO A 136 -21.31 -9.48 2.08
N VAL A 137 -20.67 -8.77 1.16
CA VAL A 137 -19.58 -9.28 0.33
C VAL A 137 -18.33 -8.40 0.53
N THR A 138 -17.20 -9.04 0.80
CA THR A 138 -15.93 -8.37 1.03
C THR A 138 -14.90 -8.77 -0.01
N PHE A 139 -14.28 -7.78 -0.65
CA PHE A 139 -13.22 -7.96 -1.64
C PHE A 139 -11.86 -7.75 -0.99
N PHE A 140 -11.04 -8.82 -0.97
CA PHE A 140 -9.71 -8.86 -0.38
C PHE A 140 -8.64 -8.82 -1.46
N TYR A 141 -7.61 -8.02 -1.25
CA TYR A 141 -6.45 -7.96 -2.14
C TYR A 141 -5.20 -7.42 -1.45
N ASN A 142 -4.05 -8.03 -1.76
CA ASN A 142 -2.75 -7.52 -1.37
C ASN A 142 -2.31 -6.35 -2.26
N GLY A 143 -1.23 -5.68 -1.86
CA GLY A 143 -0.70 -4.51 -2.53
C GLY A 143 0.45 -4.81 -3.48
N GLY A 144 1.64 -4.49 -3.08
CA GLY A 144 2.88 -4.51 -3.82
C GLY A 144 3.38 -3.10 -4.14
N PRO A 145 3.00 -2.42 -5.25
CA PRO A 145 2.07 -2.83 -6.30
C PRO A 145 2.51 -4.09 -7.04
N GLY A 146 1.51 -4.81 -7.56
CA GLY A 146 1.76 -6.01 -8.34
C GLY A 146 2.07 -7.26 -7.50
N SER A 147 1.42 -7.46 -6.34
CA SER A 147 1.48 -8.68 -5.52
C SER A 147 0.20 -9.49 -5.67
N ALA A 148 0.36 -10.82 -5.69
CA ALA A 148 -0.74 -11.77 -5.58
C ALA A 148 -1.38 -11.73 -4.19
N THR A 149 -2.64 -12.16 -4.08
CA THR A 149 -3.42 -12.10 -2.83
C THR A 149 -3.21 -13.31 -1.92
N ILE A 150 -2.22 -14.14 -2.21
CA ILE A 150 -1.87 -15.34 -1.42
C ILE A 150 -1.68 -15.03 0.07
N TRP A 151 -1.12 -13.88 0.42
CA TRP A 151 -0.81 -13.50 1.80
C TRP A 151 -2.07 -13.27 2.62
N LEU A 152 -2.98 -12.43 2.16
CA LEU A 152 -4.29 -12.25 2.79
C LEU A 152 -5.13 -13.53 2.73
N HIS A 153 -5.12 -14.24 1.60
CA HIS A 153 -5.93 -15.43 1.41
C HIS A 153 -5.57 -16.54 2.41
N MET A 154 -4.28 -16.87 2.49
CA MET A 154 -3.81 -17.98 3.32
C MET A 154 -3.38 -17.57 4.73
N GLY A 155 -3.35 -16.28 5.04
CA GLY A 155 -2.85 -15.81 6.33
C GLY A 155 -3.89 -15.13 7.19
N SER A 156 -4.89 -14.47 6.57
CA SER A 156 -5.75 -13.53 7.31
C SER A 156 -7.09 -14.13 7.73
N LEU A 157 -8.15 -13.66 7.13
CA LEU A 157 -9.54 -13.89 7.57
C LEU A 157 -10.30 -14.89 6.66
N GLY A 158 -9.57 -15.60 5.78
CA GLY A 158 -10.12 -16.70 4.99
C GLY A 158 -10.55 -17.91 5.84
N PRO A 159 -11.34 -18.88 5.29
CA PRO A 159 -11.78 -20.05 6.03
C PRO A 159 -10.67 -20.99 6.47
N VAL A 160 -9.51 -20.92 5.80
CA VAL A 160 -8.30 -21.65 6.16
C VAL A 160 -7.14 -20.69 6.32
N ARG A 161 -6.12 -21.10 7.06
CA ARG A 161 -4.86 -20.35 7.16
C ARG A 161 -3.66 -21.28 7.22
N VAL A 162 -2.55 -20.79 6.73
CA VAL A 162 -1.25 -21.45 6.86
C VAL A 162 -0.74 -21.37 8.31
N VAL A 163 0.00 -22.40 8.73
CA VAL A 163 0.67 -22.42 10.04
C VAL A 163 2.11 -21.93 9.85
N THR A 164 2.45 -20.82 10.53
CA THR A 164 3.79 -20.23 10.54
C THR A 164 4.40 -20.25 11.94
N GLN A 165 5.72 -20.11 12.03
CA GLN A 165 6.44 -19.98 13.30
C GLN A 165 6.76 -18.52 13.66
N SER A 166 5.98 -17.55 13.11
CA SER A 166 6.19 -16.12 13.35
C SER A 166 6.36 -15.80 14.85
N PRO A 167 7.38 -15.01 15.24
CA PRO A 167 8.31 -14.25 14.39
C PRO A 167 9.60 -14.99 13.99
N GLU A 168 9.64 -16.31 14.09
CA GLU A 168 10.75 -17.11 13.62
C GLU A 168 10.51 -17.60 12.18
N ALA A 169 11.60 -17.91 11.47
CA ALA A 169 11.50 -18.49 10.14
C ALA A 169 10.86 -19.88 10.20
N THR A 170 9.84 -20.10 9.38
CA THR A 170 9.20 -21.42 9.23
C THR A 170 10.14 -22.35 8.46
N GLY A 171 10.32 -23.57 8.99
CA GLY A 171 11.19 -24.59 8.37
C GLY A 171 10.72 -25.04 6.99
N PRO A 172 11.47 -25.95 6.32
CA PRO A 172 11.07 -26.50 5.03
C PRO A 172 9.85 -27.42 5.13
N ALA A 173 9.29 -27.80 3.97
CA ALA A 173 8.17 -28.73 3.88
C ALA A 173 8.42 -30.05 4.66
N PRO A 174 7.34 -30.71 5.15
CA PRO A 174 5.93 -30.49 4.83
C PRO A 174 5.33 -29.28 5.53
N PHE A 175 4.53 -28.54 4.80
CA PHE A 175 3.81 -27.36 5.31
C PHE A 175 2.40 -27.74 5.71
N GLU A 176 1.87 -27.02 6.71
CA GLU A 176 0.53 -27.25 7.25
C GLU A 176 -0.36 -26.03 7.01
N TRP A 177 -1.60 -26.28 6.65
CA TRP A 177 -2.71 -25.33 6.72
C TRP A 177 -3.84 -25.93 7.56
N ILE A 178 -4.59 -25.07 8.22
CA ILE A 178 -5.66 -25.48 9.15
C ILE A 178 -6.93 -24.67 8.87
N GLN A 179 -8.07 -25.18 9.31
CA GLN A 179 -9.27 -24.37 9.42
C GLN A 179 -8.97 -23.15 10.30
N ASN A 180 -9.35 -21.97 9.84
CA ASN A 180 -9.08 -20.72 10.53
C ASN A 180 -10.23 -20.33 11.48
N PRO A 181 -10.06 -20.45 12.79
CA PRO A 181 -11.12 -20.05 13.73
C PRO A 181 -11.42 -18.53 13.69
N GLN A 182 -10.51 -17.73 13.14
CA GLN A 182 -10.64 -16.28 12.98
C GLN A 182 -11.18 -15.87 11.61
N SER A 183 -11.76 -16.78 10.83
CA SER A 183 -12.38 -16.44 9.55
C SER A 183 -13.53 -15.45 9.71
N LEU A 184 -13.67 -14.55 8.73
CA LEU A 184 -14.85 -13.67 8.59
C LEU A 184 -16.00 -14.32 7.83
N ILE A 185 -15.92 -15.61 7.49
CA ILE A 185 -17.00 -16.33 6.79
C ILE A 185 -18.31 -16.34 7.60
N ASP A 186 -18.26 -16.16 8.91
CA ASP A 186 -19.44 -16.00 9.77
C ASP A 186 -20.09 -14.61 9.68
N LYS A 187 -19.47 -13.64 8.99
CA LYS A 187 -19.95 -12.26 8.88
C LYS A 187 -20.17 -11.79 7.44
N SER A 188 -19.45 -12.35 6.49
CA SER A 188 -19.42 -11.90 5.11
C SER A 188 -19.06 -13.02 4.16
N ASP A 189 -19.52 -12.95 2.92
CA ASP A 189 -18.88 -13.67 1.84
C ASP A 189 -17.54 -13.03 1.52
N LEU A 190 -16.53 -13.84 1.18
CA LEU A 190 -15.15 -13.38 1.04
C LEU A 190 -14.69 -13.63 -0.39
N VAL A 191 -14.12 -12.62 -1.04
CA VAL A 191 -13.62 -12.71 -2.42
C VAL A 191 -12.16 -12.25 -2.44
N PHE A 192 -11.24 -13.20 -2.58
CA PHE A 192 -9.80 -12.94 -2.69
C PHE A 192 -9.42 -12.82 -4.16
N ILE A 193 -8.87 -11.66 -4.56
CA ILE A 193 -8.64 -11.29 -5.95
C ILE A 193 -7.14 -11.17 -6.20
N ASP A 194 -6.58 -11.95 -7.13
CA ASP A 194 -5.23 -11.71 -7.60
C ASP A 194 -5.20 -10.49 -8.52
N ALA A 195 -4.32 -9.54 -8.22
CA ALA A 195 -4.14 -8.34 -9.03
C ALA A 195 -3.78 -8.70 -10.49
N PRO A 196 -4.10 -7.85 -11.46
CA PRO A 196 -3.69 -8.07 -12.85
C PRO A 196 -2.20 -8.41 -12.96
N LEU A 197 -1.85 -9.39 -13.79
CA LEU A 197 -0.50 -9.89 -14.03
C LEU A 197 0.16 -10.63 -12.84
N CYS A 198 -0.55 -10.81 -11.73
CA CYS A 198 -0.08 -11.51 -10.53
C CYS A 198 -0.89 -12.78 -10.30
N GLY A 199 -0.40 -13.66 -9.44
CA GLY A 199 -1.05 -14.94 -9.19
C GLY A 199 -1.32 -15.71 -10.47
N PHE A 200 -2.58 -16.09 -10.69
CA PHE A 200 -3.05 -16.66 -11.96
C PHE A 200 -3.71 -15.62 -12.88
N SER A 201 -3.73 -14.33 -12.53
CA SER A 201 -4.28 -13.28 -13.39
C SER A 201 -3.35 -12.96 -14.56
N ARG A 202 -3.90 -12.78 -15.76
CA ARG A 202 -3.14 -12.56 -17.01
C ARG A 202 -3.76 -11.46 -17.87
N ALA A 203 -2.92 -10.74 -18.61
CA ALA A 203 -3.37 -9.98 -19.76
C ALA A 203 -3.74 -10.94 -20.90
N VAL A 204 -4.84 -10.69 -21.58
CA VAL A 204 -5.38 -11.54 -22.65
C VAL A 204 -5.83 -10.71 -23.86
N GLY A 205 -6.08 -11.36 -24.98
CA GLY A 205 -6.45 -10.65 -26.20
C GLY A 205 -5.34 -9.67 -26.63
N LYS A 206 -5.70 -8.40 -26.77
CA LYS A 206 -4.76 -7.31 -27.07
C LYS A 206 -4.28 -6.57 -25.80
N GLY A 207 -4.68 -7.04 -24.60
CA GLY A 207 -4.23 -6.49 -23.34
C GLY A 207 -2.72 -6.64 -23.14
N THR A 208 -2.09 -5.63 -22.57
CA THR A 208 -0.65 -5.55 -22.32
C THR A 208 -0.38 -5.17 -20.88
N ALA A 209 0.87 -5.27 -20.44
CA ALA A 209 1.25 -4.82 -19.11
C ALA A 209 0.93 -3.32 -18.88
N LYS A 210 0.97 -2.48 -19.91
CA LYS A 210 0.67 -1.05 -19.79
C LYS A 210 -0.79 -0.75 -19.42
N ASP A 211 -1.69 -1.66 -19.74
CA ASP A 211 -3.11 -1.50 -19.41
C ASP A 211 -3.41 -1.72 -17.92
N PHE A 212 -2.41 -2.22 -17.18
CA PHE A 212 -2.57 -2.63 -15.77
C PHE A 212 -1.46 -2.10 -14.84
N ALA A 213 -0.30 -1.71 -15.40
CA ALA A 213 0.88 -1.33 -14.63
C ALA A 213 0.90 0.15 -14.29
N GLY A 214 0.00 0.58 -13.44
CA GLY A 214 -0.06 1.95 -12.93
C GLY A 214 -1.17 2.10 -11.91
N THR A 215 -1.15 3.20 -11.16
CA THR A 215 -2.11 3.44 -10.08
C THR A 215 -3.54 3.50 -10.62
N ASP A 216 -3.79 4.32 -11.62
CA ASP A 216 -5.14 4.44 -12.20
C ASP A 216 -5.55 3.20 -12.99
N GLN A 217 -4.63 2.59 -13.72
CA GLN A 217 -4.85 1.36 -14.48
C GLN A 217 -5.24 0.19 -13.57
N ASP A 218 -4.57 0.07 -12.42
CA ASP A 218 -4.84 -0.95 -11.42
C ASP A 218 -6.21 -0.73 -10.75
N ILE A 219 -6.51 0.51 -10.32
CA ILE A 219 -7.82 0.88 -9.78
C ILE A 219 -8.94 0.51 -10.76
N HIS A 220 -8.79 0.90 -12.03
CA HIS A 220 -9.77 0.66 -13.08
C HIS A 220 -9.96 -0.84 -13.41
N ALA A 221 -8.90 -1.63 -13.35
CA ALA A 221 -9.01 -3.09 -13.52
C ALA A 221 -9.81 -3.73 -12.39
N PHE A 222 -9.59 -3.31 -11.14
CA PHE A 222 -10.38 -3.79 -10.00
C PHE A 222 -11.83 -3.31 -10.02
N GLU A 223 -12.09 -2.07 -10.45
CA GLU A 223 -13.42 -1.54 -10.70
C GLU A 223 -14.19 -2.45 -11.69
N LYS A 224 -13.62 -2.72 -12.86
CA LYS A 224 -14.20 -3.61 -13.87
C LYS A 224 -14.43 -5.03 -13.33
N PHE A 225 -13.49 -5.56 -12.55
CA PHE A 225 -13.66 -6.87 -11.93
C PHE A 225 -14.81 -6.89 -10.92
N ILE A 226 -14.90 -5.91 -10.02
CA ILE A 226 -15.94 -5.85 -8.99
C ILE A 226 -17.32 -5.70 -9.64
N VAL A 227 -17.46 -4.80 -10.62
CA VAL A 227 -18.71 -4.63 -11.40
C VAL A 227 -19.13 -5.97 -12.05
N ARG A 228 -18.18 -6.66 -12.68
CA ARG A 228 -18.41 -7.97 -13.29
C ARG A 228 -18.81 -9.00 -12.24
N TYR A 229 -18.09 -9.08 -11.10
CA TYR A 229 -18.38 -10.03 -10.04
C TYR A 229 -19.77 -9.84 -9.43
N ILE A 230 -20.13 -8.60 -9.05
CA ILE A 230 -21.45 -8.32 -8.45
C ILE A 230 -22.60 -8.55 -9.43
N THR A 231 -22.34 -8.42 -10.74
CA THR A 231 -23.32 -8.69 -11.80
C THR A 231 -23.57 -10.19 -11.94
N VAL A 232 -22.52 -10.99 -12.16
CA VAL A 232 -22.68 -12.44 -12.40
C VAL A 232 -23.13 -13.20 -11.18
N ASN A 233 -22.82 -12.69 -9.98
CA ASN A 233 -23.21 -13.30 -8.70
C ASN A 233 -24.43 -12.63 -8.05
N GLN A 234 -25.11 -11.71 -8.75
CA GLN A 234 -26.34 -11.03 -8.30
C GLN A 234 -26.19 -10.31 -6.95
N ARG A 235 -25.02 -9.62 -6.74
CA ARG A 235 -24.66 -8.97 -5.48
C ARG A 235 -24.81 -7.42 -5.52
N TRP A 236 -25.56 -6.89 -6.50
CA TRP A 236 -25.77 -5.44 -6.63
C TRP A 236 -26.37 -4.81 -5.37
N ASN A 237 -27.31 -5.48 -4.73
CA ASN A 237 -28.00 -4.99 -3.53
C ASN A 237 -27.49 -5.61 -2.21
N SER A 238 -26.26 -6.12 -2.20
CA SER A 238 -25.60 -6.59 -0.97
C SER A 238 -24.84 -5.46 -0.29
N PRO A 239 -24.69 -5.44 1.05
CA PRO A 239 -23.69 -4.63 1.73
C PRO A 239 -22.29 -5.00 1.20
N LYS A 240 -21.45 -3.99 0.92
CA LYS A 240 -20.16 -4.20 0.26
C LYS A 240 -19.02 -3.62 1.08
N PHE A 241 -17.91 -4.37 1.13
CA PHE A 241 -16.70 -3.98 1.85
C PHE A 241 -15.46 -4.20 1.00
N LEU A 242 -14.47 -3.30 1.14
CA LEU A 242 -13.11 -3.46 0.61
C LEU A 242 -12.16 -3.80 1.76
N PHE A 243 -11.21 -4.69 1.49
CA PHE A 243 -10.14 -5.04 2.43
C PHE A 243 -8.81 -5.05 1.66
N GLY A 244 -8.07 -3.95 1.75
CA GLY A 244 -6.75 -3.80 1.11
C GLY A 244 -5.62 -3.86 2.12
N GLU A 245 -4.48 -4.45 1.72
CA GLU A 245 -3.26 -4.45 2.49
C GLU A 245 -2.14 -3.73 1.72
N SER A 246 -1.33 -2.93 2.42
CA SER A 246 -0.18 -2.25 1.83
C SER A 246 -0.59 -1.30 0.68
N TYR A 247 0.03 -1.36 -0.50
CA TYR A 247 -0.45 -0.66 -1.70
C TYR A 247 -1.94 -0.97 -2.00
N GLY A 248 -2.47 -2.13 -1.59
CA GLY A 248 -3.91 -2.41 -1.67
C GLY A 248 -4.79 -1.39 -0.95
N THR A 249 -4.25 -0.64 0.01
CA THR A 249 -4.95 0.47 0.66
C THR A 249 -4.98 1.72 -0.21
N THR A 250 -3.91 1.98 -0.98
CA THR A 250 -3.89 2.99 -2.05
C THR A 250 -4.98 2.68 -3.07
N ARG A 251 -5.03 1.42 -3.53
CA ARG A 251 -6.10 0.92 -4.40
C ARG A 251 -7.47 1.12 -3.77
N SER A 252 -7.68 0.72 -2.52
CA SER A 252 -8.99 0.81 -1.85
C SER A 252 -9.52 2.24 -1.81
N ALA A 253 -8.67 3.21 -1.52
CA ALA A 253 -9.05 4.61 -1.41
C ALA A 253 -9.48 5.20 -2.77
N GLY A 254 -8.71 4.96 -3.84
CA GLY A 254 -9.09 5.37 -5.19
C GLY A 254 -10.30 4.59 -5.74
N LEU A 255 -10.34 3.27 -5.47
CA LEU A 255 -11.38 2.38 -5.97
C LEU A 255 -12.76 2.67 -5.38
N VAL A 256 -12.85 2.97 -4.07
CA VAL A 256 -14.15 3.30 -3.46
C VAL A 256 -14.73 4.58 -4.05
N ALA A 257 -13.90 5.57 -4.39
CA ALA A 257 -14.33 6.80 -5.04
C ALA A 257 -14.72 6.56 -6.52
N ALA A 258 -13.96 5.73 -7.25
CA ALA A 258 -14.27 5.36 -8.63
C ALA A 258 -15.61 4.61 -8.72
N LEU A 259 -15.80 3.57 -7.93
CA LEU A 259 -17.04 2.80 -7.88
C LEU A 259 -18.26 3.63 -7.45
N GLN A 260 -18.06 4.60 -6.53
CA GLN A 260 -19.12 5.53 -6.13
C GLN A 260 -19.56 6.43 -7.29
N ASN A 261 -18.63 6.86 -8.18
CA ASN A 261 -18.98 7.62 -9.38
C ASN A 261 -19.83 6.80 -10.35
N ASP A 262 -19.69 5.46 -10.34
CA ASP A 262 -20.54 4.51 -11.09
C ASP A 262 -21.86 4.16 -10.36
N GLY A 263 -22.13 4.80 -9.23
CA GLY A 263 -23.33 4.54 -8.40
C GLY A 263 -23.24 3.28 -7.55
N ILE A 264 -22.05 2.76 -7.28
CA ILE A 264 -21.83 1.57 -6.46
C ILE A 264 -21.32 2.00 -5.08
N GLU A 265 -22.22 1.97 -4.11
CA GLU A 265 -21.93 2.36 -2.73
C GLU A 265 -21.33 1.21 -1.92
N PHE A 266 -20.40 1.57 -1.05
CA PHE A 266 -19.78 0.68 -0.07
C PHE A 266 -20.15 1.07 1.35
N ASN A 267 -20.26 0.06 2.21
CA ASN A 267 -20.52 0.24 3.64
C ASN A 267 -19.23 0.48 4.42
N GLY A 268 -18.13 -0.16 3.99
CA GLY A 268 -16.87 -0.02 4.70
C GLY A 268 -15.62 -0.34 3.89
N VAL A 269 -14.52 0.29 4.30
CA VAL A 269 -13.17 0.09 3.76
C VAL A 269 -12.23 -0.26 4.89
N THR A 270 -11.58 -1.41 4.82
CA THR A 270 -10.49 -1.78 5.73
C THR A 270 -9.15 -1.51 5.08
N LEU A 271 -8.32 -0.75 5.78
CA LEU A 271 -6.98 -0.35 5.39
C LEU A 271 -5.97 -1.05 6.30
N LEU A 272 -5.43 -2.19 5.87
CA LEU A 272 -4.43 -2.92 6.64
C LEU A 272 -3.03 -2.45 6.24
N SER A 273 -2.27 -1.92 7.22
CA SER A 273 -0.88 -1.48 7.03
C SER A 273 -0.76 -0.51 5.86
N SER A 274 -1.41 0.65 5.99
CA SER A 274 -1.73 1.50 4.86
C SER A 274 -0.62 2.44 4.40
N ILE A 275 -0.68 2.79 3.12
CA ILE A 275 0.02 3.91 2.50
C ILE A 275 -0.95 4.63 1.57
N LEU A 276 -1.27 5.89 1.89
CA LEU A 276 -2.23 6.70 1.15
C LEU A 276 -1.57 7.87 0.41
N ASN A 277 -0.47 8.40 0.94
CA ASN A 277 0.22 9.55 0.37
C ASN A 277 1.71 9.24 0.14
N TYR A 278 2.13 9.17 -1.12
CA TYR A 278 3.52 8.89 -1.52
C TYR A 278 4.41 10.15 -1.51
N ASN A 279 3.82 11.35 -1.55
CA ASN A 279 4.56 12.62 -1.54
C ASN A 279 5.41 12.84 -0.28
N ARG A 280 5.17 12.08 0.81
CA ARG A 280 5.94 12.16 2.05
C ARG A 280 7.41 11.79 1.91
N ARG A 281 7.75 11.03 0.86
CA ARG A 281 9.10 10.60 0.55
C ARG A 281 9.86 11.64 -0.28
N ALA A 282 9.23 12.78 -0.60
CA ALA A 282 9.87 13.82 -1.39
C ALA A 282 11.10 14.37 -0.65
N PRO A 283 12.25 14.54 -1.36
CA PRO A 283 13.45 15.11 -0.78
C PRO A 283 13.17 16.49 -0.18
N GLY A 284 13.74 16.75 1.01
CA GLY A 284 13.55 18.01 1.75
C GLY A 284 12.29 18.05 2.63
N LEU A 285 11.46 17.00 2.61
CA LEU A 285 10.39 16.82 3.56
C LEU A 285 10.81 15.81 4.64
N ASP A 286 10.63 16.18 5.90
CA ASP A 286 11.02 15.34 7.05
C ASP A 286 9.91 14.36 7.49
N TYR A 287 8.82 14.28 6.76
CA TYR A 287 7.65 13.44 7.11
C TYR A 287 7.99 11.95 7.24
N GLU A 288 8.91 11.45 6.42
CA GLU A 288 9.35 10.06 6.53
C GLU A 288 10.06 9.80 7.85
N ALA A 289 11.02 10.64 8.24
CA ALA A 289 11.75 10.51 9.50
C ALA A 289 10.80 10.62 10.72
N ILE A 290 9.86 11.56 10.68
CA ILE A 290 8.84 11.76 11.72
C ILE A 290 7.92 10.53 11.81
N GLY A 291 7.46 10.02 10.67
CA GLY A 291 6.51 8.90 10.59
C GLY A 291 7.07 7.58 11.10
N TYR A 292 8.38 7.32 10.93
CA TYR A 292 9.01 6.09 11.40
C TYR A 292 9.34 6.09 12.90
N LEU A 293 9.52 7.24 13.53
CA LEU A 293 10.06 7.30 14.89
C LEU A 293 9.25 6.50 15.92
N PRO A 294 7.91 6.54 15.97
CA PRO A 294 7.13 5.71 16.88
C PRO A 294 7.24 4.20 16.61
N SER A 295 7.39 3.78 15.34
CA SER A 295 7.68 2.38 15.01
C SER A 295 9.05 1.95 15.49
N TYR A 296 10.08 2.80 15.34
CA TYR A 296 11.41 2.53 15.90
C TYR A 296 11.37 2.38 17.43
N ALA A 297 10.61 3.21 18.11
CA ALA A 297 10.42 3.11 19.56
C ALA A 297 9.80 1.76 19.98
N ALA A 298 8.77 1.31 19.26
CA ALA A 298 8.12 0.02 19.52
C ALA A 298 9.09 -1.15 19.29
N ILE A 299 9.85 -1.11 18.19
CA ILE A 299 10.81 -2.14 17.81
C ILE A 299 11.98 -2.20 18.82
N ALA A 300 12.54 -1.04 19.17
CA ALA A 300 13.61 -0.96 20.15
C ALA A 300 13.17 -1.45 21.55
N TYR A 301 11.91 -1.18 21.91
CA TYR A 301 11.29 -1.73 23.13
C TYR A 301 11.20 -3.27 23.05
N HIS A 302 10.69 -3.81 21.96
CA HIS A 302 10.58 -5.26 21.74
C HIS A 302 11.93 -5.96 21.87
N HIS A 303 12.98 -5.43 21.24
CA HIS A 303 14.34 -5.97 21.27
C HIS A 303 15.14 -5.57 22.53
N LYS A 304 14.50 -4.95 23.52
CA LYS A 304 15.12 -4.55 24.81
C LYS A 304 16.35 -3.64 24.64
N LYS A 305 16.35 -2.82 23.59
CA LYS A 305 17.43 -1.84 23.33
C LYS A 305 17.17 -0.47 23.96
N VAL A 306 16.01 -0.27 24.59
CA VAL A 306 15.67 0.94 25.37
C VAL A 306 15.50 0.61 26.86
N LYS A 307 15.80 1.57 27.72
CA LYS A 307 15.63 1.48 29.18
C LYS A 307 14.40 2.29 29.58
N THR A 308 13.30 1.62 29.88
CA THR A 308 12.06 2.25 30.33
C THR A 308 11.29 1.31 31.25
N ASN A 309 10.52 1.87 32.21
CA ASN A 309 9.59 1.13 33.05
C ASN A 309 8.14 1.23 32.55
N LEU A 310 7.92 1.89 31.41
CA LEU A 310 6.60 2.05 30.81
C LEU A 310 6.19 0.76 30.08
N SER A 311 4.90 0.55 29.95
CA SER A 311 4.38 -0.43 28.99
C SER A 311 4.72 -0.02 27.55
N MET A 312 4.68 -0.96 26.61
CA MET A 312 4.92 -0.65 25.19
C MET A 312 3.97 0.43 24.67
N ALA A 313 2.69 0.36 25.03
CA ALA A 313 1.69 1.34 24.61
C ALA A 313 2.01 2.77 25.11
N GLU A 314 2.39 2.90 26.37
CA GLU A 314 2.82 4.18 26.96
C GLU A 314 4.10 4.70 26.33
N TRP A 315 5.08 3.81 26.09
CA TRP A 315 6.34 4.16 25.42
C TRP A 315 6.11 4.68 24.01
N VAL A 316 5.31 3.97 23.22
CA VAL A 316 4.93 4.39 21.87
C VAL A 316 4.16 5.70 21.88
N GLN A 317 3.29 5.92 22.88
CA GLN A 317 2.58 7.19 23.03
C GLN A 317 3.53 8.35 23.32
N GLN A 318 4.55 8.15 24.15
CA GLN A 318 5.59 9.16 24.34
C GLN A 318 6.37 9.45 23.06
N ALA A 319 6.69 8.42 22.29
CA ALA A 319 7.35 8.57 20.99
C ALA A 319 6.48 9.34 19.98
N ARG A 320 5.16 9.11 19.95
CA ARG A 320 4.20 9.91 19.13
C ARG A 320 4.24 11.41 19.50
N LEU A 321 4.18 11.71 20.80
CA LEU A 321 4.21 13.10 21.28
C LEU A 321 5.54 13.77 20.95
N PHE A 322 6.65 13.05 21.12
CA PHE A 322 7.97 13.56 20.77
C PHE A 322 8.13 13.76 19.27
N ALA A 323 7.67 12.81 18.45
CA ALA A 323 7.72 12.91 16.99
C ALA A 323 6.91 14.11 16.46
N ARG A 324 5.68 14.30 16.99
CA ARG A 324 4.76 15.36 16.56
C ARG A 324 5.21 16.77 16.98
N GLY A 325 5.92 16.91 18.08
CA GLY A 325 6.34 18.19 18.66
C GLY A 325 7.86 18.40 18.53
N PRO A 326 8.64 18.16 19.59
CA PRO A 326 10.06 18.58 19.64
C PRO A 326 10.93 18.08 18.50
N TYR A 327 10.69 16.85 18.00
CA TYR A 327 11.48 16.31 16.90
C TYR A 327 11.15 17.01 15.57
N THR A 328 9.87 17.24 15.29
CA THR A 328 9.43 18.01 14.12
C THR A 328 9.98 19.44 14.15
N GLU A 329 9.89 20.13 15.30
CA GLU A 329 10.42 21.48 15.47
C GLU A 329 11.92 21.57 15.20
N ALA A 330 12.68 20.57 15.69
CA ALA A 330 14.12 20.52 15.45
C ALA A 330 14.45 20.25 13.98
N LEU A 331 13.76 19.32 13.32
CA LEU A 331 13.96 19.00 11.91
C LEU A 331 13.65 20.19 11.00
N GLN A 332 12.61 20.96 11.29
CA GLN A 332 12.22 22.15 10.52
C GLN A 332 13.26 23.28 10.56
N GLN A 333 14.11 23.34 11.59
CA GLN A 333 15.20 24.31 11.64
C GLN A 333 16.32 23.98 10.64
N GLY A 334 16.42 22.71 10.21
CA GLY A 334 17.42 22.24 9.23
C GLY A 334 18.84 22.61 9.65
N ASP A 335 19.60 23.22 8.76
CA ASP A 335 21.00 23.64 9.01
C ASP A 335 21.12 24.81 10.01
N LYS A 336 19.99 25.42 10.41
CA LYS A 336 19.99 26.50 11.41
C LYS A 336 19.84 26.00 12.85
N LEU A 337 19.61 24.70 13.05
CA LEU A 337 19.52 24.13 14.40
C LEU A 337 20.86 24.32 15.14
N PRO A 338 20.89 25.02 16.29
CA PRO A 338 22.11 25.24 17.03
C PRO A 338 22.79 23.93 17.43
N ALA A 339 24.13 23.88 17.43
CA ALA A 339 24.89 22.64 17.69
C ALA A 339 24.53 21.99 19.05
N ALA A 340 24.35 22.79 20.09
CA ALA A 340 23.95 22.28 21.40
C ALA A 340 22.54 21.67 21.41
N GLU A 341 21.60 22.25 20.65
CA GLU A 341 20.24 21.72 20.50
C GLU A 341 20.24 20.46 19.63
N PHE A 342 21.06 20.44 18.56
CA PHE A 342 21.27 19.25 17.74
C PHE A 342 21.82 18.08 18.58
N ASP A 343 22.82 18.30 19.43
CA ASP A 343 23.37 17.28 20.30
C ASP A 343 22.35 16.77 21.32
N ALA A 344 21.59 17.67 21.92
CA ALA A 344 20.51 17.32 22.85
C ALA A 344 19.38 16.52 22.15
N MET A 345 19.03 16.89 20.91
CA MET A 345 18.04 16.17 20.11
C MET A 345 18.55 14.79 19.71
N ALA A 346 19.81 14.66 19.28
CA ALA A 346 20.42 13.37 18.97
C ALA A 346 20.39 12.40 20.16
N ALA A 347 20.69 12.90 21.36
CA ALA A 347 20.60 12.09 22.59
C ALA A 347 19.16 11.60 22.88
N LYS A 348 18.13 12.43 22.63
CA LYS A 348 16.73 12.05 22.81
C LYS A 348 16.29 11.01 21.77
N VAL A 349 16.65 11.20 20.50
CA VAL A 349 16.36 10.25 19.43
C VAL A 349 17.06 8.92 19.71
N ALA A 350 18.31 8.93 20.12
CA ALA A 350 19.06 7.73 20.52
C ALA A 350 18.36 6.96 21.66
N ALA A 351 17.92 7.67 22.70
CA ALA A 351 17.19 7.07 23.82
C ALA A 351 15.88 6.40 23.40
N ILE A 352 15.18 6.95 22.40
CA ILE A 352 13.91 6.41 21.88
C ILE A 352 14.15 5.25 20.92
N THR A 353 15.15 5.33 20.06
CA THR A 353 15.40 4.35 18.99
C THR A 353 16.31 3.20 19.40
N GLY A 354 17.01 3.33 20.55
CA GLY A 354 18.00 2.34 21.01
C GLY A 354 19.31 2.34 20.23
N LEU A 355 19.51 3.33 19.33
CA LEU A 355 20.76 3.52 18.58
C LEU A 355 21.77 4.35 19.37
N SER A 356 23.04 4.35 18.93
CA SER A 356 24.05 5.22 19.56
C SER A 356 23.83 6.70 19.21
N VAL A 357 24.22 7.59 20.09
CA VAL A 357 24.13 9.04 19.87
C VAL A 357 24.96 9.43 18.64
N GLU A 358 26.14 8.83 18.49
CA GLU A 358 27.06 9.06 17.37
C GLU A 358 26.37 8.70 16.05
N TYR A 359 25.73 7.53 15.98
CA TYR A 359 25.02 7.10 14.75
C TYR A 359 23.86 8.04 14.39
N VAL A 360 23.09 8.48 15.40
CA VAL A 360 22.01 9.45 15.20
C VAL A 360 22.54 10.79 14.68
N LYS A 361 23.70 11.27 15.21
CA LYS A 361 24.36 12.48 14.76
C LYS A 361 24.89 12.35 13.33
N GLU A 362 25.53 11.24 12.98
CA GLU A 362 26.00 10.94 11.62
C GLU A 362 24.85 10.86 10.63
N SER A 363 23.70 10.32 11.06
CA SER A 363 22.46 10.28 10.28
C SER A 363 21.72 11.62 10.19
N LYS A 364 22.28 12.69 10.76
CA LYS A 364 21.68 14.05 10.79
C LYS A 364 20.25 14.03 11.36
N LEU A 365 20.02 13.24 12.39
CA LEU A 365 18.72 12.96 13.02
C LEU A 365 17.73 12.16 12.13
N ARG A 366 18.01 11.92 10.85
CA ARG A 366 17.12 11.32 9.84
C ARG A 366 17.54 9.88 9.54
N ILE A 367 17.02 8.95 10.32
CA ILE A 367 17.35 7.52 10.21
C ILE A 367 16.33 6.87 9.28
N SER A 368 16.77 6.34 8.14
CA SER A 368 15.88 5.58 7.25
C SER A 368 15.56 4.20 7.82
N ALA A 369 14.42 3.62 7.41
CA ALA A 369 14.04 2.27 7.82
C ALA A 369 15.11 1.21 7.48
N THR A 370 15.75 1.32 6.33
CA THR A 370 16.85 0.44 5.90
C THR A 370 18.02 0.50 6.88
N ARG A 371 18.46 1.71 7.26
CA ARG A 371 19.54 1.90 8.21
C ARG A 371 19.17 1.42 9.60
N PHE A 372 17.94 1.71 10.05
CA PHE A 372 17.47 1.24 11.36
C PHE A 372 17.44 -0.29 11.46
N ARG A 373 16.92 -0.98 10.45
CA ARG A 373 16.91 -2.45 10.36
C ARG A 373 18.30 -3.06 10.47
N LYS A 374 19.29 -2.37 9.90
CA LYS A 374 20.68 -2.79 9.89
C LYS A 374 21.39 -2.52 11.21
N GLU A 375 21.16 -1.33 11.80
CA GLU A 375 21.96 -0.82 12.90
C GLU A 375 21.54 -1.34 14.27
N LEU A 376 20.22 -1.52 14.52
CA LEU A 376 19.72 -1.82 15.85
C LEU A 376 20.35 -3.07 16.49
N LEU A 377 20.60 -4.10 15.69
CA LEU A 377 21.16 -5.38 16.15
C LEU A 377 22.52 -5.70 15.48
N ARG A 378 23.21 -4.69 14.92
CA ARG A 378 24.52 -4.87 14.27
C ARG A 378 25.54 -5.58 15.17
N GLY A 379 25.59 -5.23 16.44
CA GLY A 379 26.49 -5.86 17.42
C GLY A 379 26.19 -7.33 17.72
N ASP A 380 25.00 -7.80 17.38
CA ASP A 380 24.55 -9.17 17.52
C ASP A 380 24.63 -9.93 16.17
N GLU A 381 25.24 -9.33 15.13
CA GLU A 381 25.33 -9.86 13.76
C GLU A 381 23.95 -10.21 13.17
N ARG A 382 22.92 -9.41 13.49
CA ARG A 382 21.55 -9.62 13.07
C ARG A 382 21.00 -8.42 12.29
N THR A 383 20.11 -8.71 11.35
CA THR A 383 19.29 -7.72 10.66
C THR A 383 17.80 -7.97 10.92
N LEU A 384 17.00 -6.91 10.90
CA LEU A 384 15.56 -6.96 11.18
C LEU A 384 14.74 -7.12 9.90
N GLY A 385 13.56 -7.72 10.05
CA GLY A 385 12.53 -7.75 9.02
C GLY A 385 12.00 -6.34 8.67
N ARG A 386 11.66 -6.14 7.40
CA ARG A 386 11.00 -4.91 6.94
C ARG A 386 9.49 -4.97 7.14
N TYR A 387 8.90 -6.11 6.81
CA TYR A 387 7.47 -6.31 7.01
C TYR A 387 7.14 -6.57 8.49
N ASP A 388 8.04 -7.19 9.21
CA ASP A 388 7.87 -7.40 10.65
C ASP A 388 9.25 -7.38 11.33
N ALA A 389 9.54 -6.29 12.02
CA ALA A 389 10.82 -6.09 12.67
C ALA A 389 11.02 -6.94 13.95
N ARG A 390 10.07 -7.82 14.30
CA ARG A 390 10.29 -8.88 15.30
C ARG A 390 11.13 -10.02 14.73
N PHE A 391 11.04 -10.27 13.39
CA PHE A 391 11.90 -11.25 12.72
C PHE A 391 13.34 -10.76 12.69
N MET A 392 14.24 -11.66 13.01
CA MET A 392 15.69 -11.45 12.99
C MET A 392 16.35 -12.45 12.05
N GLY A 393 17.19 -11.97 11.18
CA GLY A 393 18.01 -12.82 10.30
C GLY A 393 19.51 -12.62 10.55
N TRP A 394 20.32 -13.58 10.13
CA TRP A 394 21.77 -13.41 10.14
C TRP A 394 22.17 -12.33 9.13
N ASP A 395 22.99 -11.40 9.57
CA ASP A 395 23.46 -10.31 8.71
C ASP A 395 24.57 -10.82 7.80
N PRO A 396 24.41 -10.80 6.47
CA PRO A 396 25.42 -11.32 5.55
C PRO A 396 26.67 -10.43 5.47
N ASP A 397 26.58 -9.16 5.87
CA ASP A 397 27.66 -8.18 5.82
C ASP A 397 27.51 -7.15 6.94
N SER A 398 28.02 -7.44 8.14
CA SER A 398 27.89 -6.58 9.31
C SER A 398 28.53 -5.20 9.14
N ALA A 399 29.48 -5.01 8.21
CA ALA A 399 30.10 -3.73 7.90
C ALA A 399 29.29 -2.87 6.94
N GLY A 400 28.38 -3.47 6.18
CA GLY A 400 27.56 -2.78 5.18
C GLY A 400 26.46 -1.91 5.78
N GLU A 401 25.85 -1.08 4.95
CA GLU A 401 24.76 -0.17 5.32
C GLU A 401 23.36 -0.75 5.03
N ASN A 402 23.29 -1.85 4.28
CA ASN A 402 22.04 -2.47 3.87
C ASN A 402 21.86 -3.85 4.50
N PRO A 403 20.63 -4.26 4.85
CA PRO A 403 20.35 -5.57 5.43
C PRO A 403 20.68 -6.77 4.53
N GLY A 404 20.79 -6.57 3.22
CA GLY A 404 21.05 -7.63 2.24
C GLY A 404 19.80 -8.44 1.86
N TYR A 405 18.91 -8.73 2.81
CA TYR A 405 17.63 -9.42 2.57
C TYR A 405 16.59 -9.03 3.63
N ASP A 406 15.40 -9.58 3.50
CA ASP A 406 14.32 -9.37 4.46
C ASP A 406 13.97 -10.70 5.18
N PRO A 407 14.35 -10.87 6.45
CA PRO A 407 14.05 -12.09 7.18
C PRO A 407 12.55 -12.31 7.43
N SER A 408 11.72 -11.27 7.44
CA SER A 408 10.27 -11.41 7.57
C SER A 408 9.59 -11.89 6.30
N ASP A 409 10.21 -11.68 5.13
CA ASP A 409 9.75 -12.23 3.85
C ASP A 409 10.27 -13.65 3.63
N THR A 410 11.59 -13.82 3.72
CA THR A 410 12.23 -15.15 3.49
C THR A 410 11.80 -16.20 4.51
N GLY A 411 11.44 -15.77 5.72
CA GLY A 411 10.99 -16.66 6.80
C GLY A 411 9.60 -17.26 6.60
N ILE A 412 8.79 -16.73 5.67
CA ILE A 412 7.40 -17.17 5.46
C ILE A 412 7.07 -17.55 4.02
N SER A 413 7.80 -17.02 3.02
CA SER A 413 7.42 -17.17 1.61
C SER A 413 7.28 -18.64 1.19
N GLY A 414 8.17 -19.52 1.64
CA GLY A 414 8.14 -20.94 1.31
C GLY A 414 6.87 -21.64 1.80
N VAL A 415 6.47 -21.38 3.04
CA VAL A 415 5.27 -22.01 3.62
C VAL A 415 3.99 -21.50 2.95
N TYR A 416 3.90 -20.20 2.64
CA TYR A 416 2.74 -19.67 1.92
C TYR A 416 2.58 -20.29 0.54
N VAL A 417 3.65 -20.35 -0.24
CA VAL A 417 3.62 -20.92 -1.59
C VAL A 417 3.26 -22.41 -1.56
N GLY A 418 3.93 -23.19 -0.72
CA GLY A 418 3.71 -24.62 -0.66
C GLY A 418 2.32 -24.99 -0.14
N ALA A 419 1.86 -24.35 0.94
CA ALA A 419 0.55 -24.59 1.52
C ALA A 419 -0.59 -24.12 0.58
N PHE A 420 -0.41 -22.98 -0.10
CA PHE A 420 -1.40 -22.50 -1.08
C PHE A 420 -1.60 -23.47 -2.23
N HIS A 421 -0.50 -23.95 -2.83
CA HIS A 421 -0.59 -24.90 -3.93
C HIS A 421 -1.22 -26.23 -3.49
N ASP A 422 -0.89 -26.73 -2.30
CA ASP A 422 -1.52 -27.92 -1.73
C ASP A 422 -3.03 -27.71 -1.54
N TYR A 423 -3.43 -26.59 -0.91
CA TYR A 423 -4.81 -26.26 -0.64
C TYR A 423 -5.63 -26.07 -1.91
N ILE A 424 -5.16 -25.26 -2.86
CA ILE A 424 -5.94 -24.92 -4.05
C ILE A 424 -6.14 -26.15 -4.95
N GLN A 425 -5.16 -27.05 -5.01
CA GLN A 425 -5.24 -28.27 -5.82
C GLN A 425 -6.05 -29.36 -5.12
N ARG A 426 -5.82 -29.61 -3.82
CA ARG A 426 -6.43 -30.73 -3.11
C ARG A 426 -7.82 -30.43 -2.58
N GLU A 427 -8.05 -29.22 -2.07
CA GLU A 427 -9.34 -28.84 -1.47
C GLU A 427 -10.24 -28.15 -2.47
N LEU A 428 -9.72 -27.10 -3.14
CA LEU A 428 -10.52 -26.34 -4.10
C LEU A 428 -10.60 -26.99 -5.49
N LYS A 429 -9.84 -28.10 -5.72
CA LYS A 429 -9.84 -28.82 -7.00
C LYS A 429 -9.53 -27.95 -8.22
N TYR A 430 -8.88 -26.81 -8.01
CA TYR A 430 -8.46 -25.92 -9.09
C TYR A 430 -7.10 -26.33 -9.61
N MET A 431 -7.05 -26.80 -10.85
CA MET A 431 -5.83 -27.27 -11.53
C MET A 431 -5.46 -26.27 -12.63
N SER A 432 -4.33 -25.61 -12.50
CA SER A 432 -3.78 -24.72 -13.52
C SER A 432 -2.40 -25.20 -13.97
N GLN A 433 -2.14 -25.09 -15.26
CA GLN A 433 -0.80 -25.31 -15.83
C GLN A 433 0.02 -24.01 -15.87
N GLU A 434 -0.64 -22.87 -15.62
CA GLU A 434 0.00 -21.55 -15.56
C GLU A 434 0.82 -21.40 -14.26
N PRO A 435 2.00 -20.77 -14.33
CA PRO A 435 2.75 -20.43 -13.13
C PRO A 435 1.97 -19.43 -12.26
N TYR A 436 2.06 -19.60 -10.95
CA TYR A 436 1.53 -18.63 -9.98
C TYR A 436 2.60 -17.57 -9.67
N TYR A 437 2.36 -16.32 -10.05
CA TYR A 437 3.31 -15.22 -9.85
C TYR A 437 3.05 -14.51 -8.52
N LEU A 438 3.91 -14.70 -7.52
CA LEU A 438 3.84 -13.95 -6.25
C LEU A 438 3.88 -12.44 -6.46
N SER A 439 4.69 -12.03 -7.43
CA SER A 439 4.74 -10.65 -7.94
C SER A 439 4.74 -10.67 -9.45
N GLY A 440 4.06 -9.73 -10.07
CA GLY A 440 4.01 -9.60 -11.53
C GLY A 440 5.41 -9.36 -12.11
N PRO A 441 5.89 -10.23 -13.04
CA PRO A 441 7.22 -10.11 -13.60
C PRO A 441 7.45 -8.73 -14.25
N GLY A 442 8.47 -8.01 -13.79
CA GLY A 442 8.86 -6.71 -14.35
C GLY A 442 7.94 -5.53 -14.03
N LEU A 443 6.85 -5.72 -13.29
CA LEU A 443 5.89 -4.64 -12.98
C LEU A 443 6.54 -3.46 -12.25
N ASN A 444 7.43 -3.71 -11.30
CA ASN A 444 8.11 -2.65 -10.54
C ASN A 444 8.97 -1.71 -11.43
N GLN A 445 9.34 -2.15 -12.63
CA GLN A 445 10.17 -1.36 -13.57
C GLN A 445 9.33 -0.44 -14.45
N VAL A 446 8.04 -0.74 -14.62
CA VAL A 446 7.15 -0.06 -15.56
C VAL A 446 5.94 0.56 -14.89
N TRP A 447 5.85 0.49 -13.57
CA TRP A 447 4.71 1.00 -12.82
C TRP A 447 4.61 2.52 -12.92
N ASP A 448 3.45 3.01 -13.38
CA ASP A 448 3.13 4.43 -13.41
C ASP A 448 2.45 4.84 -12.08
N PHE A 449 3.16 5.63 -11.28
CA PHE A 449 2.63 6.17 -10.02
C PHE A 449 1.72 7.37 -10.21
N LYS A 450 1.56 7.87 -11.42
CA LYS A 450 0.62 8.96 -11.67
C LYS A 450 -0.79 8.58 -11.26
N HIS A 451 -1.49 9.56 -10.71
CA HIS A 451 -2.84 9.38 -10.24
C HIS A 451 -3.71 10.60 -10.56
N ARG A 452 -4.93 10.35 -10.98
CA ARG A 452 -5.95 11.38 -11.16
C ARG A 452 -7.11 11.09 -10.21
N PRO A 453 -7.23 11.87 -9.11
CA PRO A 453 -8.32 11.68 -8.15
C PRO A 453 -9.69 11.65 -8.81
N ALA A 454 -10.53 10.69 -8.43
CA ALA A 454 -11.87 10.49 -8.99
C ALA A 454 -12.91 11.50 -8.47
N GLY A 455 -12.56 12.34 -7.49
CA GLY A 455 -13.48 13.22 -6.78
C GLY A 455 -13.85 14.52 -7.49
N VAL A 456 -14.71 15.31 -6.85
CA VAL A 456 -15.26 16.59 -7.34
C VAL A 456 -14.18 17.63 -7.67
N PHE A 457 -13.01 17.50 -7.07
CA PHE A 457 -11.88 18.39 -7.35
C PHE A 457 -11.16 18.08 -8.67
N ALA A 458 -11.51 16.99 -9.34
CA ALA A 458 -10.93 16.57 -10.62
C ALA A 458 -11.25 17.53 -11.80
N GLY A 459 -12.27 18.40 -11.68
CA GLY A 459 -12.73 19.29 -12.74
C GLY A 459 -12.33 20.77 -12.61
N GLY A 460 -11.63 21.17 -11.56
CA GLY A 460 -11.24 22.55 -11.31
C GLY A 460 -10.01 22.99 -12.09
N GLY A 461 -10.19 23.63 -13.24
CA GLY A 461 -9.10 24.30 -13.95
C GLY A 461 -8.43 25.37 -13.07
N GLY A 462 -7.21 25.12 -12.65
CA GLY A 462 -6.36 26.08 -11.94
C GLY A 462 -5.90 25.60 -10.57
N GLY A 463 -4.77 24.89 -10.50
CA GLY A 463 -3.95 24.73 -9.28
C GLY A 463 -4.60 24.05 -8.06
N GLY A 464 -5.78 23.47 -8.20
CA GLY A 464 -6.47 22.75 -7.14
C GLY A 464 -6.03 21.28 -7.02
N ARG A 465 -6.39 20.62 -5.91
CA ARG A 465 -6.09 19.22 -5.56
C ARG A 465 -6.58 18.16 -6.58
N GLY A 466 -7.18 18.54 -7.73
CA GLY A 466 -7.80 17.68 -8.73
C GLY A 466 -7.04 17.54 -10.05
N GLY A 467 -5.79 18.00 -10.14
CA GLY A 467 -4.92 17.74 -11.30
C GLY A 467 -4.27 16.36 -11.22
N GLU A 468 -3.71 15.87 -12.35
CA GLU A 468 -2.87 14.68 -12.34
C GLU A 468 -1.71 14.86 -11.35
N GLN A 469 -1.55 13.90 -10.45
CA GLN A 469 -0.49 13.83 -9.45
C GLN A 469 0.63 12.95 -10.00
N ASN A 470 1.90 13.33 -9.82
CA ASN A 470 3.04 12.48 -10.18
C ASN A 470 3.25 11.32 -9.20
N GLU A 471 2.89 11.55 -7.93
CA GLU A 471 2.92 10.57 -6.85
C GLU A 471 1.52 10.58 -6.21
N PRO A 472 0.87 9.43 -6.01
CA PRO A 472 -0.51 9.40 -5.56
C PRO A 472 -0.68 9.92 -4.13
N ASP A 473 -1.72 10.72 -3.93
CA ASP A 473 -2.31 11.06 -2.64
C ASP A 473 -3.80 10.68 -2.70
N VAL A 474 -4.08 9.42 -2.46
CA VAL A 474 -5.44 8.85 -2.52
C VAL A 474 -6.25 9.09 -1.23
N ALA A 475 -5.66 9.74 -0.21
CA ALA A 475 -6.42 10.23 0.94
C ALA A 475 -7.46 11.27 0.49
N VAL A 476 -7.19 11.97 -0.60
CA VAL A 476 -8.14 12.90 -1.25
C VAL A 476 -9.39 12.16 -1.75
N ASP A 477 -9.20 11.02 -2.44
CA ASP A 477 -10.30 10.19 -2.96
C ASP A 477 -11.14 9.62 -1.82
N LEU A 478 -10.48 9.06 -0.80
CA LEU A 478 -11.17 8.51 0.38
C LEU A 478 -11.97 9.59 1.12
N SER A 479 -11.39 10.78 1.26
CA SER A 479 -12.04 11.95 1.86
C SER A 479 -13.29 12.38 1.08
N ASP A 480 -13.21 12.40 -0.26
CA ASP A 480 -14.33 12.73 -1.13
C ASP A 480 -15.43 11.66 -1.05
N ALA A 481 -15.05 10.37 -1.07
CA ALA A 481 -16.00 9.27 -0.93
C ALA A 481 -16.77 9.30 0.40
N ILE A 482 -16.09 9.60 1.53
CA ILE A 482 -16.74 9.73 2.83
C ILE A 482 -17.70 10.94 2.87
N ARG A 483 -17.34 12.06 2.20
CA ARG A 483 -18.22 13.24 2.13
C ARG A 483 -19.47 12.99 1.30
N LYS A 484 -19.34 12.25 0.19
CA LYS A 484 -20.45 11.89 -0.69
C LYS A 484 -21.36 10.83 -0.07
N ASN A 485 -20.76 9.86 0.65
CA ASN A 485 -21.48 8.83 1.40
C ASN A 485 -21.15 8.93 2.89
N PRO A 486 -21.94 9.68 3.69
CA PRO A 486 -21.74 9.82 5.14
C PRO A 486 -21.87 8.50 5.93
N HIS A 487 -22.36 7.43 5.29
CA HIS A 487 -22.50 6.08 5.85
C HIS A 487 -21.28 5.19 5.52
N LEU A 488 -20.32 5.68 4.77
CA LEU A 488 -19.07 4.97 4.52
C LEU A 488 -18.17 5.02 5.76
N HIS A 489 -17.84 3.85 6.29
CA HIS A 489 -16.93 3.69 7.42
C HIS A 489 -15.54 3.22 6.97
N VAL A 490 -14.49 3.64 7.68
CA VAL A 490 -13.11 3.25 7.43
C VAL A 490 -12.50 2.66 8.69
N PHE A 491 -11.87 1.49 8.57
CA PHE A 491 -11.11 0.87 9.65
C PHE A 491 -9.64 0.74 9.24
N SER A 492 -8.75 1.45 9.94
CA SER A 492 -7.31 1.39 9.76
C SER A 492 -6.70 0.40 10.75
N ALA A 493 -6.19 -0.73 10.26
CA ALA A 493 -5.51 -1.74 11.05
C ALA A 493 -3.99 -1.60 10.91
N ASN A 494 -3.27 -1.49 12.04
CA ASN A 494 -1.87 -1.07 12.06
C ASN A 494 -1.01 -1.97 12.94
N GLY A 495 0.13 -2.44 12.42
CA GLY A 495 1.13 -3.16 13.19
C GLY A 495 2.20 -2.21 13.77
N TYR A 496 2.51 -2.37 15.06
CA TYR A 496 3.53 -1.55 15.71
C TYR A 496 4.95 -1.76 15.16
N PHE A 497 5.23 -2.95 14.62
CA PHE A 497 6.56 -3.37 14.17
C PHE A 497 6.73 -3.33 12.64
N ASP A 498 5.81 -2.64 11.97
CA ASP A 498 5.83 -2.44 10.51
C ASP A 498 6.84 -1.35 10.12
N LEU A 499 7.82 -1.72 9.29
CA LEU A 499 8.79 -0.81 8.67
C LEU A 499 8.57 -0.66 7.15
N ALA A 500 7.52 -1.26 6.60
CA ALA A 500 7.10 -1.04 5.21
C ALA A 500 6.19 0.19 5.11
N THR A 501 5.20 0.28 6.03
CA THR A 501 4.21 1.34 6.10
C THR A 501 3.96 1.71 7.56
N PRO A 502 4.78 2.60 8.15
CA PRO A 502 4.72 2.89 9.58
C PRO A 502 3.39 3.51 9.98
N PHE A 503 2.78 2.99 11.03
CA PHE A 503 1.44 3.35 11.48
C PHE A 503 1.24 4.85 11.75
N PHE A 504 2.28 5.56 12.20
CA PHE A 504 2.16 6.98 12.51
C PHE A 504 2.04 7.85 11.26
N SER A 505 2.59 7.38 10.11
CA SER A 505 2.33 8.00 8.81
C SER A 505 0.86 7.85 8.40
N THR A 506 0.26 6.68 8.63
CA THR A 506 -1.17 6.44 8.40
C THR A 506 -2.05 7.33 9.27
N GLU A 507 -1.72 7.46 10.57
CA GLU A 507 -2.43 8.39 11.48
C GLU A 507 -2.43 9.81 10.93
N PHE A 508 -1.30 10.26 10.40
CA PHE A 508 -1.20 11.59 9.81
C PHE A 508 -2.08 11.70 8.56
N ASP A 509 -1.99 10.77 7.60
CA ASP A 509 -2.78 10.83 6.35
C ASP A 509 -4.27 10.91 6.64
N LEU A 510 -4.77 10.01 7.49
CA LEU A 510 -6.18 9.93 7.81
C LEU A 510 -6.68 11.11 8.65
N SER A 511 -5.80 11.71 9.48
CA SER A 511 -6.16 12.91 10.25
C SER A 511 -6.10 14.21 9.46
N HIS A 512 -5.57 14.19 8.21
CA HIS A 512 -5.47 15.36 7.33
C HIS A 512 -6.39 15.29 6.10
N MET A 513 -7.43 14.45 6.17
CA MET A 513 -8.47 14.36 5.13
C MET A 513 -9.45 15.56 5.15
N ASP A 514 -9.32 16.49 6.09
CA ASP A 514 -10.19 17.66 6.25
C ASP A 514 -11.69 17.29 6.35
N LEU A 515 -12.01 16.16 6.98
CA LEU A 515 -13.40 15.72 7.11
C LEU A 515 -14.22 16.70 7.98
N PRO A 516 -15.51 16.88 7.67
CA PRO A 516 -16.44 17.58 8.56
C PRO A 516 -16.46 16.92 9.94
N PRO A 517 -16.62 17.69 11.04
CA PRO A 517 -16.54 17.15 12.41
C PRO A 517 -17.45 15.96 12.70
N ASN A 518 -18.62 15.90 12.06
CA ASN A 518 -19.59 14.81 12.21
C ASN A 518 -19.20 13.55 11.42
N LEU A 519 -18.21 13.61 10.52
CA LEU A 519 -17.72 12.47 9.74
C LEU A 519 -16.36 11.93 10.23
N VAL A 520 -15.65 12.65 11.10
CA VAL A 520 -14.37 12.21 11.67
C VAL A 520 -14.51 10.84 12.37
N GLY A 521 -15.64 10.60 13.03
CA GLY A 521 -15.94 9.34 13.71
C GLY A 521 -16.14 8.14 12.80
N ASN A 522 -16.26 8.34 11.49
CA ASN A 522 -16.33 7.25 10.52
C ASN A 522 -14.98 6.55 10.31
N VAL A 523 -13.87 7.17 10.76
CA VAL A 523 -12.52 6.62 10.66
C VAL A 523 -12.08 6.09 12.01
N GLN A 524 -11.83 4.78 12.08
CA GLN A 524 -11.44 4.06 13.29
C GLN A 524 -10.06 3.45 13.12
N PHE A 525 -9.34 3.28 14.23
CA PHE A 525 -7.98 2.73 14.25
C PHE A 525 -7.89 1.51 15.17
N GLY A 526 -7.25 0.44 14.68
CA GLY A 526 -6.77 -0.68 15.47
C GLY A 526 -5.25 -0.75 15.45
N TYR A 527 -4.63 -1.11 16.58
CA TYR A 527 -3.18 -1.24 16.72
C TYR A 527 -2.83 -2.58 17.33
N TYR A 528 -1.91 -3.30 16.69
CA TYR A 528 -1.64 -4.69 17.03
C TYR A 528 -0.14 -4.92 17.29
N PRO A 529 0.22 -5.83 18.22
CA PRO A 529 1.60 -6.20 18.49
C PRO A 529 2.17 -7.12 17.39
N ALA A 530 2.17 -6.64 16.16
CA ALA A 530 2.53 -7.34 14.93
C ALA A 530 3.22 -6.39 13.95
N GLY A 531 3.72 -6.93 12.85
CA GLY A 531 4.26 -6.15 11.73
C GLY A 531 3.20 -5.83 10.67
N HIS A 532 3.64 -5.68 9.43
CA HIS A 532 2.84 -5.35 8.24
C HIS A 532 1.70 -6.33 8.01
N MET A 533 2.01 -7.62 8.08
CA MET A 533 1.06 -8.71 8.03
C MET A 533 0.59 -9.02 9.46
N VAL A 534 -0.36 -8.22 9.97
CA VAL A 534 -0.87 -8.33 11.35
C VAL A 534 -1.26 -9.76 11.71
N TYR A 535 -1.80 -10.48 10.75
CA TYR A 535 -2.27 -11.86 10.87
C TYR A 535 -1.17 -12.92 11.08
N LEU A 536 0.11 -12.60 10.91
CA LEU A 536 1.22 -13.49 11.26
C LEU A 536 1.34 -13.71 12.77
N ASN A 537 0.85 -12.78 13.58
CA ASN A 537 0.69 -12.98 15.02
C ASN A 537 -0.73 -13.49 15.29
N VAL A 538 -0.86 -14.73 15.77
CA VAL A 538 -2.17 -15.38 15.95
C VAL A 538 -3.06 -14.64 16.96
N GLU A 539 -2.49 -14.08 18.04
CA GLU A 539 -3.25 -13.29 19.01
C GLU A 539 -3.70 -11.96 18.40
N ALA A 540 -2.84 -11.30 17.62
CA ALA A 540 -3.21 -10.10 16.87
C ALA A 540 -4.29 -10.38 15.81
N LEU A 541 -4.25 -11.54 15.14
CA LEU A 541 -5.30 -11.97 14.22
C LEU A 541 -6.65 -12.14 14.93
N LYS A 542 -6.63 -12.69 16.15
CA LYS A 542 -7.83 -12.84 16.97
C LYS A 542 -8.43 -11.49 17.39
N GLU A 543 -7.58 -10.55 17.78
CA GLU A 543 -8.00 -9.18 18.07
C GLU A 543 -8.55 -8.49 16.82
N LEU A 544 -7.85 -8.60 15.68
CA LEU A 544 -8.29 -8.07 14.40
C LEU A 544 -9.66 -8.63 13.99
N LYS A 545 -9.89 -9.95 14.14
CA LYS A 545 -11.20 -10.57 13.88
C LYS A 545 -12.30 -9.98 14.74
N ALA A 546 -12.02 -9.75 16.02
CA ALA A 546 -12.99 -9.16 16.95
C ALA A 546 -13.34 -7.71 16.58
N ASP A 547 -12.33 -6.92 16.18
CA ASP A 547 -12.53 -5.54 15.75
C ASP A 547 -13.26 -5.47 14.41
N MET A 548 -12.91 -6.34 13.46
CA MET A 548 -13.64 -6.46 12.19
C MET A 548 -15.11 -6.82 12.39
N ALA A 549 -15.44 -7.74 13.32
CA ALA A 549 -16.82 -8.09 13.62
C ALA A 549 -17.62 -6.88 14.14
N LYS A 550 -17.01 -6.03 14.99
CA LYS A 550 -17.64 -4.78 15.45
C LYS A 550 -17.79 -3.78 14.32
N PHE A 551 -16.74 -3.61 13.52
CA PHE A 551 -16.73 -2.70 12.37
C PHE A 551 -17.84 -3.04 11.36
N TYR A 552 -18.00 -4.32 11.01
CA TYR A 552 -19.07 -4.76 10.10
C TYR A 552 -20.46 -4.51 10.69
N ALA A 553 -20.64 -4.80 11.98
CA ALA A 553 -21.91 -4.54 12.64
C ALA A 553 -22.27 -3.05 12.65
N GLN A 554 -21.28 -2.17 12.85
CA GLN A 554 -21.48 -0.72 12.85
C GLN A 554 -21.76 -0.19 11.44
N ALA A 555 -20.97 -0.60 10.45
CA ALA A 555 -21.08 -0.11 9.07
C ALA A 555 -22.36 -0.59 8.34
N GLN A 556 -23.14 -1.50 8.94
CA GLN A 556 -24.43 -1.96 8.43
C GLN A 556 -25.63 -1.34 9.18
N GLN A 557 -25.39 -0.49 10.18
CA GLN A 557 -26.46 0.26 10.85
C GLN A 557 -26.80 1.51 10.03
N HIS A 558 -28.04 1.58 9.55
CA HIS A 558 -28.56 2.72 8.76
C HIS A 558 -29.63 3.49 9.55
#